data_4dc063f569579bb3809426d0791df739
#
_entry.id   4dc063f569579bb3809426d0791df739
#
_cell.length_a   1.000
_cell.length_b   1.000
_cell.length_c   1.000
_cell.angle_alpha   90.00
_cell.angle_beta   90.00
_cell.angle_gamma   90.00
#
_symmetry.space_group_name_H-M   'P 1'
#
loop_
_entity.id
_entity.type
_entity.pdbx_description
1 polymer ?
#
loop_
_entity_poly.entity_id
_entity_poly.type
_entity_poly.pdbx_seq_one_letter_code
_entity_poly.pdbx_strand_id
1 'polypeptide(L)'
;MGRINQHVHVEWRGGTCRVKWWNNEYLENGRRRYESKGGFTDEEAAYEYGHDKRSEIRHGTHVKNRDGATLMSDWLDDWLAAMDHGHLTERGYRSAIENHIRPYFKKQNASVGDIDVLAYRAFKKHINAKMKKPSSASNIMMVLGMVLDDAVPRLIKTSPVERTRRRGKFVKKPKERKKDMTPEAVEQLARNARIYFGESGYAFIWTMALTGMRPAELFGLTREYCYPNWPITDPRSDPDEAERYEEDVERYGKTDGLMPAIRVERQVQYADSVLQFFPPKYESRRTLVVPPFLAELLEKLLMSHDSEWVFPAIQGGSLGVVNFDYVYWRPIADGADARKGPRVRRPRAEMPTVPSFKGKRLYLLRHGHKAWLDEDAHSTFAVESRMGHEVPGVGGIYSSVTVPMERAIMKTMQERWEGLQDRLRGSES
;
A
#
# COMPACT_ATOMS: atom_id res chain seq x y z
N MET A 1 22.49 35.60 -48.35
CA MET A 1 22.40 34.12 -48.56
C MET A 1 22.48 33.44 -47.19
N GLY A 2 21.43 32.76 -46.73
CA GLY A 2 21.46 32.11 -45.43
C GLY A 2 22.46 30.96 -45.37
N ARG A 3 23.09 30.73 -44.21
CA ARG A 3 23.99 29.60 -44.00
C ARG A 3 23.22 28.29 -44.17
N ILE A 4 23.58 27.48 -45.11
CA ILE A 4 22.99 26.17 -45.40
C ILE A 4 23.94 25.09 -44.89
N ASN A 5 23.53 24.40 -43.82
CA ASN A 5 24.15 23.13 -43.39
C ASN A 5 23.16 21.99 -43.70
N GLN A 6 23.65 20.77 -43.88
CA GLN A 6 22.81 19.61 -44.23
C GLN A 6 21.62 19.37 -43.28
N HIS A 7 21.63 19.96 -42.10
CA HIS A 7 20.67 19.68 -41.03
C HIS A 7 20.02 20.93 -40.38
N VAL A 8 20.55 22.14 -40.66
CA VAL A 8 20.05 23.42 -40.12
C VAL A 8 20.00 24.43 -41.27
N HIS A 9 18.86 25.07 -41.47
CA HIS A 9 18.62 26.06 -42.48
C HIS A 9 18.02 27.32 -41.86
N VAL A 10 18.50 28.50 -42.21
CA VAL A 10 17.93 29.78 -41.83
C VAL A 10 17.37 30.47 -43.06
N GLU A 11 16.13 30.95 -42.98
CA GLU A 11 15.42 31.67 -44.03
C GLU A 11 14.94 33.03 -43.48
N TRP A 12 15.19 34.11 -44.24
CA TRP A 12 14.61 35.41 -43.97
C TRP A 12 13.18 35.51 -44.50
N ARG A 13 12.27 36.09 -43.69
CA ARG A 13 10.90 36.43 -44.10
C ARG A 13 10.52 37.80 -43.54
N GLY A 14 10.54 38.81 -44.43
CA GLY A 14 10.36 40.21 -44.01
C GLY A 14 11.48 40.67 -43.04
N GLY A 15 11.16 41.26 -41.92
CA GLY A 15 12.13 41.77 -40.95
C GLY A 15 12.66 40.71 -39.95
N THR A 16 12.30 39.42 -40.07
CA THR A 16 12.74 38.35 -39.15
C THR A 16 13.18 37.12 -39.90
N CYS A 17 14.00 36.29 -39.28
CA CYS A 17 14.41 35.01 -39.86
C CYS A 17 13.77 33.83 -39.09
N ARG A 18 13.68 32.71 -39.80
CA ARG A 18 13.20 31.43 -39.34
C ARG A 18 14.30 30.40 -39.50
N VAL A 19 14.58 29.66 -38.44
CA VAL A 19 15.44 28.47 -38.48
C VAL A 19 14.62 27.20 -38.61
N LYS A 20 15.16 26.28 -39.42
CA LYS A 20 14.63 24.90 -39.58
C LYS A 20 15.74 23.93 -39.26
N TRP A 21 15.42 22.84 -38.51
CA TRP A 21 16.35 21.77 -38.23
C TRP A 21 15.72 20.42 -38.48
N TRP A 22 16.49 19.47 -38.98
CA TRP A 22 16.04 18.11 -39.22
C TRP A 22 15.87 17.36 -37.89
N ASN A 23 14.70 16.75 -37.66
CA ASN A 23 14.38 16.05 -36.40
C ASN A 23 14.71 14.54 -36.41
N ASN A 24 15.54 14.07 -37.37
CA ASN A 24 15.88 12.66 -37.59
C ASN A 24 14.73 11.76 -38.08
N GLU A 25 13.62 12.33 -38.49
CA GLU A 25 12.48 11.60 -39.07
C GLU A 25 12.37 11.85 -40.57
N TYR A 26 11.69 10.93 -41.24
CA TYR A 26 11.30 11.06 -42.62
C TYR A 26 9.77 11.12 -42.73
N LEU A 27 9.29 11.85 -43.69
CA LEU A 27 7.89 11.87 -44.10
C LEU A 27 7.59 10.59 -44.90
N GLU A 28 6.32 10.24 -45.08
CA GLU A 28 5.87 9.07 -45.84
C GLU A 28 6.42 9.03 -47.26
N ASN A 29 6.71 10.20 -47.84
CA ASN A 29 7.31 10.37 -49.19
C ASN A 29 8.86 10.29 -49.19
N GLY A 30 9.48 9.84 -48.08
CA GLY A 30 10.93 9.70 -47.96
C GLY A 30 11.71 11.02 -47.75
N ARG A 31 11.04 12.17 -47.69
CA ARG A 31 11.70 13.45 -47.41
C ARG A 31 11.98 13.63 -45.94
N ARG A 32 13.08 14.33 -45.60
CA ARG A 32 13.44 14.69 -44.24
C ARG A 32 12.36 15.57 -43.61
N ARG A 33 11.96 15.25 -42.39
CA ARG A 33 11.05 16.06 -41.60
C ARG A 33 11.83 17.13 -40.81
N TYR A 34 11.43 18.40 -40.99
CA TYR A 34 12.03 19.53 -40.32
C TYR A 34 11.06 20.15 -39.33
N GLU A 35 11.58 20.50 -38.17
CA GLU A 35 10.92 21.42 -37.24
C GLU A 35 11.44 22.83 -37.50
N SER A 36 10.72 23.87 -37.04
CA SER A 36 11.12 25.24 -37.29
C SER A 36 10.69 26.17 -36.18
N LYS A 37 11.45 27.26 -36.00
CA LYS A 37 11.12 28.40 -35.13
C LYS A 37 11.42 29.69 -35.87
N GLY A 38 10.45 30.61 -35.90
CA GLY A 38 10.62 31.96 -36.45
C GLY A 38 10.73 33.03 -35.39
N GLY A 39 10.83 34.28 -35.80
CA GLY A 39 10.85 35.46 -34.94
C GLY A 39 12.22 35.88 -34.47
N PHE A 40 13.30 35.38 -35.06
CA PHE A 40 14.63 35.84 -34.77
C PHE A 40 14.93 37.14 -35.57
N THR A 41 15.55 38.12 -34.97
CA THR A 41 16.01 39.34 -35.59
C THR A 41 17.46 39.25 -36.05
N ASP A 42 18.18 38.20 -35.59
CA ASP A 42 19.56 37.93 -35.93
C ASP A 42 19.70 36.51 -36.48
N GLU A 43 20.45 36.38 -37.58
CA GLU A 43 20.69 35.13 -38.30
C GLU A 43 21.59 34.18 -37.49
N GLU A 44 22.57 34.70 -36.77
CA GLU A 44 23.51 33.90 -35.98
C GLU A 44 22.80 33.26 -34.80
N ALA A 45 21.98 34.02 -34.09
CA ALA A 45 21.15 33.52 -33.00
C ALA A 45 20.15 32.45 -33.46
N ALA A 46 19.58 32.61 -34.64
CA ALA A 46 18.71 31.60 -35.28
C ALA A 46 19.48 30.31 -35.59
N TYR A 47 20.68 30.44 -36.13
CA TYR A 47 21.53 29.30 -36.50
C TYR A 47 22.03 28.55 -35.28
N GLU A 48 22.50 29.26 -34.24
CA GLU A 48 22.89 28.65 -32.96
C GLU A 48 21.72 27.86 -32.34
N TYR A 49 20.53 28.46 -32.29
CA TYR A 49 19.34 27.77 -31.83
C TYR A 49 19.07 26.46 -32.57
N GLY A 50 19.21 26.45 -33.88
CA GLY A 50 19.06 25.24 -34.70
C GLY A 50 20.09 24.16 -34.37
N HIS A 51 21.33 24.58 -34.14
CA HIS A 51 22.42 23.69 -33.71
C HIS A 51 22.22 23.12 -32.33
N ASP A 52 21.72 23.90 -31.38
CA ASP A 52 21.36 23.44 -30.04
C ASP A 52 20.27 22.36 -30.12
N LYS A 53 19.23 22.59 -30.94
CA LYS A 53 18.19 21.59 -31.19
C LYS A 53 18.75 20.32 -31.81
N ARG A 54 19.69 20.41 -32.74
CA ARG A 54 20.38 19.25 -33.30
C ARG A 54 21.26 18.52 -32.29
N SER A 55 21.87 19.26 -31.37
CA SER A 55 22.61 18.67 -30.24
C SER A 55 21.66 17.94 -29.27
N GLU A 56 20.53 18.55 -28.89
CA GLU A 56 19.47 17.90 -28.09
C GLU A 56 18.99 16.58 -28.74
N ILE A 57 18.76 16.57 -30.07
CA ILE A 57 18.35 15.35 -30.82
C ILE A 57 19.42 14.26 -30.71
N ARG A 58 20.70 14.62 -30.88
CA ARG A 58 21.81 13.65 -30.74
C ARG A 58 21.94 13.06 -29.36
N HIS A 59 21.62 13.82 -28.32
CA HIS A 59 21.68 13.40 -26.92
C HIS A 59 20.36 12.77 -26.42
N GLY A 60 19.33 12.67 -27.28
CA GLY A 60 18.04 12.10 -26.91
C GLY A 60 17.21 12.96 -25.94
N THR A 61 17.53 14.26 -25.82
CA THR A 61 16.87 15.22 -24.90
C THR A 61 15.94 16.18 -25.63
N HIS A 62 15.77 16.02 -26.94
CA HIS A 62 14.90 16.88 -27.75
C HIS A 62 13.44 16.53 -27.55
N VAL A 63 12.63 17.52 -27.18
CA VAL A 63 11.16 17.43 -27.14
C VAL A 63 10.64 18.07 -28.44
N LYS A 64 9.88 17.28 -29.21
CA LYS A 64 9.25 17.80 -30.43
C LYS A 64 8.17 18.82 -30.05
N ASN A 65 8.05 19.89 -30.82
CA ASN A 65 7.06 20.94 -30.55
C ASN A 65 5.64 20.38 -30.44
N ARG A 66 5.29 19.36 -31.23
CA ARG A 66 3.99 18.70 -31.18
C ARG A 66 3.80 17.93 -29.86
N ASP A 67 4.84 17.23 -29.42
CA ASP A 67 4.77 16.36 -28.25
C ASP A 67 4.70 17.21 -26.97
N GLY A 68 5.45 18.32 -26.87
CA GLY A 68 5.35 19.28 -25.78
C GLY A 68 4.00 20.01 -25.67
N ALA A 69 3.26 20.09 -26.78
CA ALA A 69 1.91 20.67 -26.83
C ALA A 69 0.80 19.67 -26.46
N THR A 70 1.13 18.41 -26.14
CA THR A 70 0.15 17.42 -25.68
C THR A 70 -0.55 17.93 -24.43
N LEU A 71 -1.90 17.94 -24.44
CA LEU A 71 -2.67 18.37 -23.28
C LEU A 71 -2.43 17.42 -22.10
N MET A 72 -2.37 18.01 -20.92
CA MET A 72 -2.22 17.21 -19.68
C MET A 72 -3.34 16.18 -19.51
N SER A 73 -4.57 16.49 -19.96
CA SER A 73 -5.70 15.55 -19.93
C SER A 73 -5.44 14.31 -20.77
N ASP A 74 -4.89 14.49 -21.99
CA ASP A 74 -4.65 13.39 -22.93
C ASP A 74 -3.47 12.54 -22.46
N TRP A 75 -2.42 13.17 -21.95
CA TRP A 75 -1.30 12.46 -21.33
C TRP A 75 -1.73 11.62 -20.13
N LEU A 76 -2.64 12.14 -19.30
CA LEU A 76 -3.20 11.37 -18.17
C LEU A 76 -3.98 10.14 -18.64
N ASP A 77 -4.68 10.20 -19.77
CA ASP A 77 -5.37 9.05 -20.34
C ASP A 77 -4.37 7.99 -20.84
N ASP A 78 -3.35 8.41 -21.58
CA ASP A 78 -2.26 7.54 -22.05
C ASP A 78 -1.55 6.89 -20.85
N TRP A 79 -1.23 7.67 -19.84
CA TRP A 79 -0.53 7.19 -18.63
C TRP A 79 -1.36 6.18 -17.84
N LEU A 80 -2.67 6.45 -17.68
CA LEU A 80 -3.59 5.51 -17.02
C LEU A 80 -3.77 4.21 -17.81
N ALA A 81 -3.76 4.28 -19.14
CA ALA A 81 -3.87 3.11 -20.00
C ALA A 81 -2.61 2.23 -20.01
N ALA A 82 -1.45 2.84 -19.78
CA ALA A 82 -0.16 2.14 -19.73
C ALA A 82 0.19 1.55 -18.36
N MET A 83 -0.66 1.74 -17.32
CA MET A 83 -0.40 1.23 -15.99
C MET A 83 -0.50 -0.30 -15.92
N ASP A 84 0.51 -0.90 -15.28
CA ASP A 84 0.54 -2.30 -14.89
C ASP A 84 0.82 -2.39 -13.38
N HIS A 85 -0.22 -2.14 -12.60
CA HIS A 85 -0.15 -2.17 -11.15
C HIS A 85 -1.31 -2.97 -10.55
N GLY A 86 -1.13 -3.47 -9.33
CA GLY A 86 -2.22 -4.14 -8.61
C GLY A 86 -3.44 -3.22 -8.45
N HIS A 87 -4.64 -3.79 -8.62
CA HIS A 87 -5.95 -3.12 -8.69
C HIS A 87 -6.16 -1.97 -7.68
N LEU A 88 -5.77 -2.15 -6.40
CA LEU A 88 -5.95 -1.07 -5.39
C LEU A 88 -5.00 0.11 -5.61
N THR A 89 -3.79 -0.14 -6.11
CA THR A 89 -2.83 0.92 -6.42
C THR A 89 -3.34 1.73 -7.61
N GLU A 90 -3.76 1.06 -8.68
CA GLU A 90 -4.36 1.68 -9.85
C GLU A 90 -5.59 2.50 -9.50
N ARG A 91 -6.52 1.94 -8.71
CA ARG A 91 -7.70 2.65 -8.21
C ARG A 91 -7.31 3.91 -7.43
N GLY A 92 -6.25 3.84 -6.61
CA GLY A 92 -5.74 4.98 -5.85
C GLY A 92 -5.19 6.08 -6.76
N TYR A 93 -4.41 5.71 -7.77
CA TYR A 93 -3.86 6.65 -8.76
C TYR A 93 -4.96 7.27 -9.62
N ARG A 94 -5.89 6.46 -10.13
CA ARG A 94 -7.06 6.93 -10.87
C ARG A 94 -7.88 7.93 -10.06
N SER A 95 -8.12 7.63 -8.78
CA SER A 95 -8.82 8.55 -7.88
C SER A 95 -8.08 9.88 -7.69
N ALA A 96 -6.75 9.87 -7.55
CA ALA A 96 -5.95 11.09 -7.45
C ALA A 96 -6.01 11.92 -8.73
N ILE A 97 -5.93 11.25 -9.87
CA ILE A 97 -5.98 11.89 -11.19
C ILE A 97 -7.36 12.50 -11.44
N GLU A 98 -8.43 11.71 -11.36
CA GLU A 98 -9.77 12.15 -11.77
C GLU A 98 -10.36 13.20 -10.82
N ASN A 99 -10.10 13.09 -9.52
CA ASN A 99 -10.69 14.00 -8.53
C ASN A 99 -9.87 15.25 -8.24
N HIS A 100 -8.57 15.27 -8.63
CA HIS A 100 -7.69 16.35 -8.20
C HIS A 100 -6.78 16.89 -9.32
N ILE A 101 -6.05 16.02 -10.03
CA ILE A 101 -5.04 16.45 -11.01
C ILE A 101 -5.72 16.93 -12.30
N ARG A 102 -6.51 16.07 -12.92
CA ARG A 102 -7.21 16.37 -14.19
C ARG A 102 -8.09 17.62 -14.09
N PRO A 103 -8.96 17.81 -13.08
CA PRO A 103 -9.81 19.00 -13.00
C PRO A 103 -9.03 20.32 -12.91
N TYR A 104 -7.87 20.28 -12.24
CA TYR A 104 -7.04 21.49 -12.08
C TYR A 104 -6.41 21.92 -13.39
N PHE A 105 -5.73 21.00 -14.10
CA PHE A 105 -5.01 21.33 -15.32
C PHE A 105 -5.96 21.49 -16.54
N LYS A 106 -7.07 20.73 -16.59
CA LYS A 106 -8.10 20.88 -17.62
C LYS A 106 -8.72 22.28 -17.59
N LYS A 107 -8.97 22.85 -16.40
CA LYS A 107 -9.50 24.22 -16.27
C LYS A 107 -8.57 25.27 -16.89
N GLN A 108 -7.29 25.01 -16.93
CA GLN A 108 -6.26 25.90 -17.48
C GLN A 108 -5.93 25.59 -18.94
N ASN A 109 -6.51 24.53 -19.51
CA ASN A 109 -6.16 23.98 -20.83
C ASN A 109 -4.64 23.76 -20.98
N ALA A 110 -3.98 23.34 -19.88
CA ALA A 110 -2.54 23.23 -19.80
C ALA A 110 -2.02 22.06 -20.62
N SER A 111 -0.99 22.29 -21.42
CA SER A 111 -0.19 21.23 -22.01
C SER A 111 0.83 20.71 -20.99
N VAL A 112 1.37 19.50 -21.21
CA VAL A 112 2.43 18.95 -20.33
C VAL A 112 3.66 19.83 -20.34
N GLY A 113 4.00 20.45 -21.48
CA GLY A 113 5.12 21.38 -21.64
C GLY A 113 4.96 22.70 -20.88
N ASP A 114 3.74 23.09 -20.56
CA ASP A 114 3.47 24.32 -19.78
C ASP A 114 3.67 24.12 -18.27
N ILE A 115 3.82 22.86 -17.83
CA ILE A 115 3.94 22.56 -16.38
C ILE A 115 5.42 22.71 -15.98
N ASP A 116 5.80 23.91 -15.69
CA ASP A 116 7.09 24.26 -15.10
C ASP A 116 7.10 24.10 -13.57
N VAL A 117 8.21 24.46 -12.94
CA VAL A 117 8.36 24.42 -11.47
C VAL A 117 7.36 25.32 -10.77
N LEU A 118 6.98 26.45 -11.38
CA LEU A 118 6.02 27.38 -10.80
C LEU A 118 4.60 26.82 -10.85
N ALA A 119 4.21 26.24 -11.98
CA ALA A 119 2.91 25.54 -12.14
C ALA A 119 2.80 24.35 -11.18
N TYR A 120 3.88 23.56 -11.02
CA TYR A 120 3.95 22.47 -10.04
C TYR A 120 3.77 22.98 -8.59
N ARG A 121 4.42 24.07 -8.21
CA ARG A 121 4.26 24.70 -6.88
C ARG A 121 2.86 25.28 -6.68
N ALA A 122 2.26 25.88 -7.70
CA ALA A 122 0.91 26.40 -7.63
C ALA A 122 -0.11 25.28 -7.38
N PHE A 123 0.02 24.13 -8.08
CA PHE A 123 -0.78 22.95 -7.82
C PHE A 123 -0.59 22.41 -6.39
N LYS A 124 0.65 22.32 -5.93
CA LYS A 124 0.98 21.91 -4.55
C LYS A 124 0.30 22.79 -3.50
N LYS A 125 0.34 24.13 -3.70
CA LYS A 125 -0.36 25.07 -2.81
C LYS A 125 -1.87 24.85 -2.83
N HIS A 126 -2.45 24.65 -4.02
CA HIS A 126 -3.87 24.35 -4.19
C HIS A 126 -4.28 23.07 -3.46
N ILE A 127 -3.55 21.97 -3.65
CA ILE A 127 -3.86 20.68 -3.00
C ILE A 127 -3.70 20.74 -1.49
N ASN A 128 -2.65 21.39 -0.99
CA ASN A 128 -2.47 21.56 0.45
C ASN A 128 -3.60 22.37 1.12
N ALA A 129 -4.16 23.34 0.42
CA ALA A 129 -5.31 24.10 0.91
C ALA A 129 -6.63 23.29 0.86
N LYS A 130 -6.78 22.42 -0.16
CA LYS A 130 -7.98 21.60 -0.36
C LYS A 130 -8.05 20.40 0.59
N MET A 131 -6.91 19.78 0.91
CA MET A 131 -6.86 18.53 1.65
C MET A 131 -6.76 18.74 3.17
N LYS A 132 -7.69 18.12 3.93
CA LYS A 132 -7.66 18.18 5.40
C LYS A 132 -6.46 17.46 6.03
N LYS A 133 -5.94 16.42 5.34
CA LYS A 133 -4.81 15.60 5.84
C LYS A 133 -3.58 15.81 4.96
N PRO A 134 -2.43 16.23 5.53
CA PRO A 134 -1.19 16.40 4.79
C PRO A 134 -0.72 15.14 4.03
N SER A 135 -0.98 13.95 4.58
CA SER A 135 -0.66 12.67 3.91
C SER A 135 -1.44 12.46 2.61
N SER A 136 -2.71 12.87 2.57
CA SER A 136 -3.52 12.80 1.34
C SER A 136 -2.99 13.76 0.28
N ALA A 137 -2.62 14.98 0.66
CA ALA A 137 -1.97 15.93 -0.25
C ALA A 137 -0.64 15.36 -0.79
N SER A 138 0.18 14.76 0.07
CA SER A 138 1.45 14.14 -0.33
C SER A 138 1.25 13.00 -1.32
N ASN A 139 0.23 12.17 -1.16
CA ASN A 139 -0.08 11.08 -2.09
C ASN A 139 -0.50 11.63 -3.47
N ILE A 140 -1.34 12.65 -3.52
CA ILE A 140 -1.72 13.30 -4.80
C ILE A 140 -0.49 13.88 -5.50
N MET A 141 0.38 14.57 -4.75
CA MET A 141 1.63 15.12 -5.28
C MET A 141 2.61 14.04 -5.76
N MET A 142 2.63 12.88 -5.10
CA MET A 142 3.42 11.72 -5.53
C MET A 142 2.92 11.20 -6.90
N VAL A 143 1.61 11.06 -7.08
CA VAL A 143 1.03 10.62 -8.35
C VAL A 143 1.35 11.63 -9.47
N LEU A 144 1.16 12.93 -9.23
CA LEU A 144 1.56 13.96 -10.20
C LEU A 144 3.05 13.89 -10.52
N GLY A 145 3.88 13.62 -9.51
CA GLY A 145 5.33 13.46 -9.69
C GLY A 145 5.67 12.32 -10.63
N MET A 146 5.05 11.15 -10.46
CA MET A 146 5.24 10.00 -11.37
C MET A 146 4.81 10.32 -12.80
N VAL A 147 3.62 10.90 -12.97
CA VAL A 147 3.10 11.31 -14.28
C VAL A 147 4.05 12.27 -15.02
N LEU A 148 4.66 13.23 -14.31
CA LEU A 148 5.60 14.18 -14.89
C LEU A 148 7.00 13.61 -15.11
N ASP A 149 7.45 12.69 -14.23
CA ASP A 149 8.71 11.98 -14.42
C ASP A 149 8.66 11.08 -15.67
N ASP A 150 7.54 10.39 -15.88
CA ASP A 150 7.32 9.51 -17.03
C ASP A 150 7.11 10.29 -18.35
N ALA A 151 6.79 11.58 -18.27
CA ALA A 151 6.73 12.46 -19.43
C ALA A 151 8.12 12.82 -20.01
N VAL A 152 9.20 12.57 -19.25
CA VAL A 152 10.59 12.82 -19.67
C VAL A 152 11.14 11.60 -20.42
N PRO A 153 11.86 11.74 -21.51
CA PRO A 153 12.16 12.98 -22.24
C PRO A 153 11.16 13.30 -23.36
N ARG A 154 10.11 12.50 -23.52
CA ARG A 154 9.22 12.56 -24.70
C ARG A 154 8.42 13.86 -24.78
N LEU A 155 7.77 14.26 -23.67
CA LEU A 155 6.85 15.42 -23.65
C LEU A 155 7.49 16.66 -23.01
N ILE A 156 8.39 16.47 -22.08
CA ILE A 156 9.15 17.53 -21.40
C ILE A 156 10.63 17.15 -21.33
N LYS A 157 11.49 18.14 -21.34
CA LYS A 157 12.95 17.93 -21.30
C LYS A 157 13.42 17.50 -19.92
N THR A 158 12.84 18.07 -18.89
CA THR A 158 13.19 17.80 -17.48
C THR A 158 11.94 17.85 -16.62
N SER A 159 11.85 16.95 -15.64
CA SER A 159 10.75 16.95 -14.70
C SER A 159 10.77 18.22 -13.81
N PRO A 160 9.63 18.91 -13.65
CA PRO A 160 9.51 20.05 -12.75
C PRO A 160 9.40 19.64 -11.27
N VAL A 161 9.45 18.35 -10.97
CA VAL A 161 9.28 17.82 -9.63
C VAL A 161 10.46 18.21 -8.74
N GLU A 162 10.15 18.94 -7.70
CA GLU A 162 11.15 19.34 -6.72
C GLU A 162 11.54 18.17 -5.82
N ARG A 163 12.67 17.54 -6.10
CA ARG A 163 13.31 16.57 -5.21
C ARG A 163 14.12 17.30 -4.17
N THR A 164 13.53 17.60 -3.01
CA THR A 164 14.25 18.16 -1.89
C THR A 164 15.34 17.18 -1.45
N ARG A 165 16.60 17.46 -1.82
CA ARG A 165 17.73 16.82 -1.15
C ARG A 165 17.67 17.26 0.31
N ARG A 166 17.43 16.33 1.22
CA ARG A 166 17.47 16.58 2.66
C ARG A 166 18.89 16.98 3.04
N ARG A 167 19.21 18.29 2.96
CA ARG A 167 20.45 18.85 3.51
C ARG A 167 20.18 19.18 4.98
N GLY A 168 20.92 18.57 5.88
CA GLY A 168 20.87 18.86 7.32
C GLY A 168 20.40 17.71 8.19
N LYS A 169 20.65 17.82 9.48
CA LYS A 169 20.18 16.83 10.48
C LYS A 169 18.65 16.83 10.48
N PHE A 170 18.09 15.66 10.19
CA PHE A 170 16.66 15.46 10.28
C PHE A 170 16.26 15.47 11.76
N VAL A 171 15.73 16.58 12.22
CA VAL A 171 15.10 16.65 13.54
C VAL A 171 13.78 15.87 13.43
N LYS A 172 13.79 14.62 13.86
CA LYS A 172 12.55 13.86 14.07
C LYS A 172 11.74 14.65 15.08
N LYS A 173 10.55 15.14 14.68
CA LYS A 173 9.55 15.58 15.66
C LYS A 173 9.37 14.41 16.63
N PRO A 174 9.39 14.63 17.95
CA PRO A 174 9.09 13.58 18.92
C PRO A 174 7.76 12.97 18.51
N LYS A 175 7.76 11.68 18.19
CA LYS A 175 6.49 10.98 18.03
C LYS A 175 5.89 10.90 19.42
N GLU A 176 4.63 11.34 19.57
CA GLU A 176 3.87 11.00 20.78
C GLU A 176 4.08 9.50 21.06
N ARG A 177 4.45 9.18 22.30
CA ARG A 177 4.51 7.78 22.72
C ARG A 177 3.14 7.17 22.41
N LYS A 178 3.11 6.22 21.53
CA LYS A 178 1.89 5.44 21.30
C LYS A 178 1.56 4.79 22.64
N LYS A 179 0.33 4.92 23.10
CA LYS A 179 -0.16 4.16 24.26
C LYS A 179 0.06 2.69 23.93
N ASP A 180 0.70 1.98 24.81
CA ASP A 180 1.12 0.61 24.58
C ASP A 180 -0.12 -0.29 24.50
N MET A 181 -0.08 -1.29 23.64
CA MET A 181 -1.08 -2.34 23.61
C MET A 181 -0.83 -3.24 24.83
N THR A 182 -1.81 -3.35 25.70
CA THR A 182 -1.75 -4.28 26.85
C THR A 182 -2.67 -5.48 26.62
N PRO A 183 -2.41 -6.64 27.26
CA PRO A 183 -3.30 -7.79 27.18
C PRO A 183 -4.74 -7.47 27.65
N GLU A 184 -4.91 -6.61 28.66
CA GLU A 184 -6.22 -6.15 29.14
C GLU A 184 -6.98 -5.34 28.07
N ALA A 185 -6.26 -4.48 27.36
CA ALA A 185 -6.86 -3.72 26.26
C ALA A 185 -7.30 -4.64 25.09
N VAL A 186 -6.51 -5.67 24.80
CA VAL A 186 -6.87 -6.68 23.80
C VAL A 186 -8.09 -7.49 24.24
N GLU A 187 -8.12 -7.93 25.50
CA GLU A 187 -9.26 -8.64 26.08
C GLU A 187 -10.53 -7.80 26.02
N GLN A 188 -10.46 -6.51 26.38
CA GLN A 188 -11.64 -5.65 26.29
C GLN A 188 -12.11 -5.45 24.85
N LEU A 189 -11.18 -5.31 23.89
CA LEU A 189 -11.53 -5.28 22.46
C LEU A 189 -12.19 -6.57 22.00
N ALA A 190 -11.67 -7.71 22.45
CA ALA A 190 -12.22 -9.04 22.12
C ALA A 190 -13.63 -9.22 22.69
N ARG A 191 -13.87 -8.81 23.95
CA ARG A 191 -15.20 -8.80 24.56
C ARG A 191 -16.18 -7.87 23.81
N ASN A 192 -15.73 -6.68 23.41
CA ASN A 192 -16.55 -5.78 22.62
C ASN A 192 -16.87 -6.37 21.21
N ALA A 193 -15.90 -7.03 20.58
CA ALA A 193 -16.10 -7.68 19.27
C ALA A 193 -17.08 -8.88 19.36
N ARG A 194 -17.04 -9.61 20.48
CA ARG A 194 -18.01 -10.69 20.77
C ARG A 194 -19.47 -10.21 20.72
N ILE A 195 -19.73 -8.97 21.11
CA ILE A 195 -21.08 -8.38 21.07
C ILE A 195 -21.64 -8.33 19.64
N TYR A 196 -20.77 -8.11 18.64
CA TYR A 196 -21.19 -8.07 17.24
C TYR A 196 -21.15 -9.41 16.54
N PHE A 197 -20.15 -10.24 16.85
CA PHE A 197 -19.79 -11.41 16.02
C PHE A 197 -19.68 -12.70 16.81
N GLY A 198 -20.09 -12.72 18.09
CA GLY A 198 -19.93 -13.90 18.93
C GLY A 198 -18.47 -14.32 19.08
N GLU A 199 -18.22 -15.61 19.18
CA GLU A 199 -16.87 -16.17 19.36
C GLU A 199 -15.95 -15.86 18.17
N SER A 200 -16.47 -15.72 16.96
CA SER A 200 -15.69 -15.26 15.81
C SER A 200 -15.02 -13.91 16.05
N GLY A 201 -15.77 -12.95 16.61
CA GLY A 201 -15.24 -11.62 16.93
C GLY A 201 -14.17 -11.66 18.02
N TYR A 202 -14.41 -12.45 19.06
CA TYR A 202 -13.46 -12.63 20.15
C TYR A 202 -12.15 -13.24 19.67
N ALA A 203 -12.23 -14.35 18.94
CA ALA A 203 -11.07 -15.03 18.39
C ALA A 203 -10.35 -14.19 17.35
N PHE A 204 -11.06 -13.44 16.50
CA PHE A 204 -10.48 -12.53 15.51
C PHE A 204 -9.52 -11.51 16.14
N ILE A 205 -9.94 -10.85 17.22
CA ILE A 205 -9.11 -9.85 17.91
C ILE A 205 -7.86 -10.49 18.51
N TRP A 206 -8.01 -11.61 19.21
CA TRP A 206 -6.87 -12.31 19.81
C TRP A 206 -5.91 -12.87 18.75
N THR A 207 -6.44 -13.42 17.66
CA THR A 207 -5.60 -13.90 16.55
C THR A 207 -4.78 -12.75 15.96
N MET A 208 -5.39 -11.60 15.72
CA MET A 208 -4.65 -10.45 15.21
C MET A 208 -3.58 -9.94 16.18
N ALA A 209 -3.87 -9.92 17.47
CA ALA A 209 -2.93 -9.47 18.50
C ALA A 209 -1.74 -10.42 18.67
N LEU A 210 -1.96 -11.74 18.56
CA LEU A 210 -0.94 -12.76 18.80
C LEU A 210 -0.19 -13.23 17.55
N THR A 211 -0.67 -12.88 16.34
CA THR A 211 -0.02 -13.23 15.07
C THR A 211 0.54 -12.04 14.31
N GLY A 212 0.00 -10.85 14.55
CA GLY A 212 0.35 -9.66 13.80
C GLY A 212 -0.07 -9.70 12.32
N MET A 213 -0.97 -10.59 11.90
CA MET A 213 -1.50 -10.65 10.54
C MET A 213 -2.06 -9.30 10.09
N ARG A 214 -2.00 -9.03 8.78
CA ARG A 214 -2.70 -7.88 8.21
C ARG A 214 -4.21 -8.12 8.25
N PRO A 215 -5.05 -7.08 8.46
CA PRO A 215 -6.51 -7.29 8.47
C PRO A 215 -7.05 -8.03 7.24
N ALA A 216 -6.53 -7.72 6.05
CA ALA A 216 -6.96 -8.37 4.82
C ALA A 216 -6.57 -9.86 4.74
N GLU A 217 -5.43 -10.25 5.33
CA GLU A 217 -5.01 -11.65 5.48
C GLU A 217 -5.96 -12.39 6.44
N LEU A 218 -6.28 -11.74 7.57
CA LEU A 218 -7.13 -12.35 8.58
C LEU A 218 -8.59 -12.45 8.13
N PHE A 219 -9.12 -11.43 7.43
CA PHE A 219 -10.45 -11.50 6.81
C PHE A 219 -10.55 -12.58 5.73
N GLY A 220 -9.43 -12.92 5.08
CA GLY A 220 -9.34 -13.94 4.05
C GLY A 220 -8.93 -15.32 4.55
N LEU A 221 -8.78 -15.50 5.87
CA LEU A 221 -8.33 -16.76 6.42
C LEU A 221 -9.44 -17.81 6.35
N THR A 222 -9.13 -18.92 5.71
CA THR A 222 -10.02 -20.07 5.59
C THR A 222 -9.48 -21.27 6.38
N ARG A 223 -10.36 -22.25 6.64
CA ARG A 223 -10.09 -23.43 7.50
C ARG A 223 -8.84 -24.18 7.11
N GLU A 224 -8.64 -24.37 5.82
CA GLU A 224 -7.53 -25.14 5.26
C GLU A 224 -6.14 -24.58 5.62
N TYR A 225 -6.06 -23.30 5.97
CA TYR A 225 -4.82 -22.63 6.34
C TYR A 225 -4.68 -22.37 7.84
N CYS A 226 -5.62 -22.88 8.63
CA CYS A 226 -5.69 -22.60 10.07
C CYS A 226 -5.66 -23.92 10.87
N TYR A 227 -4.88 -23.93 11.97
CA TYR A 227 -5.00 -25.01 12.95
C TYR A 227 -6.48 -25.16 13.41
N PRO A 228 -7.02 -26.38 13.60
CA PRO A 228 -6.35 -27.69 13.59
C PRO A 228 -6.23 -28.37 12.23
N ASN A 229 -6.73 -27.77 11.15
CA ASN A 229 -6.76 -28.42 9.84
C ASN A 229 -5.39 -28.45 9.15
N TRP A 230 -4.57 -27.42 9.38
CA TRP A 230 -3.21 -27.46 8.86
C TRP A 230 -2.36 -28.47 9.70
N PRO A 231 -1.41 -29.24 9.16
CA PRO A 231 -1.03 -29.33 7.74
C PRO A 231 -1.76 -30.41 6.95
N ILE A 232 -2.92 -30.83 7.41
CA ILE A 232 -3.69 -31.93 6.82
C ILE A 232 -4.27 -31.57 5.45
N THR A 233 -4.45 -30.27 5.20
CA THR A 233 -5.07 -29.82 3.95
C THR A 233 -4.06 -29.77 2.81
N ASP A 234 -4.32 -30.52 1.77
CA ASP A 234 -3.54 -30.56 0.54
C ASP A 234 -3.72 -29.24 -0.26
N PRO A 235 -2.65 -28.48 -0.56
CA PRO A 235 -2.72 -27.32 -1.44
C PRO A 235 -2.95 -27.77 -2.88
N ARG A 236 -4.08 -27.44 -3.42
CA ARG A 236 -4.65 -28.15 -4.58
C ARG A 236 -4.35 -27.56 -5.90
N SER A 237 -3.56 -26.94 -6.39
CA SER A 237 -3.45 -26.53 -7.81
C SER A 237 -2.35 -25.53 -8.14
N ASP A 238 -1.74 -24.96 -7.13
CA ASP A 238 -0.59 -24.07 -7.31
C ASP A 238 0.68 -24.86 -6.94
N PRO A 239 1.56 -25.19 -7.91
CA PRO A 239 2.81 -25.91 -7.63
C PRO A 239 3.69 -25.23 -6.60
N ASP A 240 3.73 -23.88 -6.61
CA ASP A 240 4.52 -23.10 -5.65
C ASP A 240 3.93 -23.18 -4.23
N GLU A 241 2.59 -23.31 -4.12
CA GLU A 241 1.95 -23.53 -2.83
C GLU A 241 2.22 -24.96 -2.31
N ALA A 242 2.23 -25.95 -3.19
CA ALA A 242 2.55 -27.33 -2.84
C ALA A 242 3.97 -27.45 -2.28
N GLU A 243 4.96 -26.83 -2.93
CA GLU A 243 6.35 -26.83 -2.47
C GLU A 243 6.46 -26.20 -1.06
N ARG A 244 5.87 -25.04 -0.85
CA ARG A 244 5.86 -24.37 0.48
C ARG A 244 5.13 -25.19 1.55
N TYR A 245 4.09 -25.92 1.16
CA TYR A 245 3.39 -26.81 2.08
C TYR A 245 4.28 -27.98 2.51
N GLU A 246 4.97 -28.63 1.58
CA GLU A 246 5.91 -29.69 1.88
C GLU A 246 7.04 -29.23 2.79
N GLU A 247 7.61 -28.04 2.51
CA GLU A 247 8.63 -27.41 3.38
C GLU A 247 8.08 -27.16 4.81
N ASP A 248 6.86 -26.65 4.93
CA ASP A 248 6.24 -26.40 6.23
C ASP A 248 5.97 -27.70 6.98
N VAL A 249 5.48 -28.75 6.32
CA VAL A 249 5.27 -30.07 6.92
C VAL A 249 6.60 -30.68 7.37
N GLU A 250 7.65 -30.56 6.56
CA GLU A 250 8.98 -31.00 6.96
C GLU A 250 9.49 -30.24 8.19
N ARG A 251 9.30 -28.94 8.21
CA ARG A 251 9.79 -28.04 9.26
C ARG A 251 9.05 -28.19 10.60
N TYR A 252 7.73 -28.26 10.56
CA TYR A 252 6.89 -28.21 11.76
C TYR A 252 6.28 -29.57 12.15
N GLY A 253 6.19 -30.50 11.22
CA GLY A 253 5.65 -31.84 11.44
C GLY A 253 6.57 -32.83 12.14
N LYS A 254 7.88 -32.58 12.13
CA LYS A 254 8.90 -33.51 12.72
C LYS A 254 9.25 -33.26 14.17
N THR A 255 8.75 -32.21 14.77
CA THR A 255 8.97 -31.89 16.18
C THR A 255 7.93 -32.61 17.04
N ASP A 256 8.25 -32.93 18.30
CA ASP A 256 7.45 -33.71 19.27
C ASP A 256 5.93 -33.47 19.33
N GLY A 257 5.28 -33.47 18.20
CA GLY A 257 3.90 -33.15 17.93
C GLY A 257 3.74 -32.04 16.91
N LEU A 258 2.51 -31.96 16.34
CA LEU A 258 2.13 -30.93 15.39
C LEU A 258 2.21 -29.54 16.02
N MET A 259 2.98 -28.63 15.43
CA MET A 259 2.98 -27.24 15.87
C MET A 259 1.73 -26.51 15.38
N PRO A 260 0.88 -25.99 16.28
CA PRO A 260 -0.27 -25.20 15.84
C PRO A 260 0.18 -23.97 15.04
N ALA A 261 -0.34 -23.81 13.85
CA ALA A 261 0.07 -22.72 12.96
C ALA A 261 -1.08 -22.19 12.08
N ILE A 262 -0.85 -21.01 11.53
CA ILE A 262 -1.67 -20.39 10.49
C ILE A 262 -0.77 -20.13 9.29
N ARG A 263 -1.18 -20.58 8.11
CA ARG A 263 -0.50 -20.30 6.85
C ARG A 263 -1.12 -19.07 6.19
N VAL A 264 -0.31 -18.08 5.91
CA VAL A 264 -0.72 -16.83 5.24
C VAL A 264 -0.36 -16.95 3.77
N GLU A 265 -1.23 -17.55 2.98
CA GLU A 265 -1.07 -17.75 1.54
C GLU A 265 -1.77 -16.67 0.71
N ARG A 266 -2.82 -16.07 1.24
CA ARG A 266 -3.66 -15.11 0.52
C ARG A 266 -4.26 -14.05 1.43
N GLN A 267 -4.77 -13.00 0.81
CA GLN A 267 -5.56 -11.96 1.45
C GLN A 267 -6.81 -11.68 0.63
N VAL A 268 -7.80 -11.05 1.24
CA VAL A 268 -9.02 -10.62 0.52
C VAL A 268 -9.05 -9.13 0.32
N GLN A 269 -9.58 -8.71 -0.82
CA GLN A 269 -9.85 -7.31 -1.14
C GLN A 269 -11.15 -7.20 -1.91
N TYR A 270 -11.82 -6.05 -1.79
CA TYR A 270 -12.95 -5.73 -2.64
C TYR A 270 -12.46 -5.16 -3.97
N ALA A 271 -12.64 -5.91 -5.03
CA ALA A 271 -12.48 -5.49 -6.40
C ALA A 271 -13.85 -5.49 -7.07
N ASP A 272 -14.26 -4.38 -7.67
CA ASP A 272 -15.56 -4.21 -8.34
C ASP A 272 -16.76 -4.63 -7.49
N SER A 273 -16.72 -4.28 -6.21
CA SER A 273 -17.73 -4.62 -5.19
C SER A 273 -17.85 -6.12 -4.84
N VAL A 274 -16.98 -6.97 -5.38
CA VAL A 274 -16.87 -8.39 -5.06
C VAL A 274 -15.65 -8.64 -4.18
N LEU A 275 -15.81 -9.49 -3.18
CA LEU A 275 -14.69 -9.95 -2.35
C LEU A 275 -13.88 -10.97 -3.15
N GLN A 276 -12.61 -10.68 -3.37
CA GLN A 276 -11.70 -11.52 -4.16
C GLN A 276 -10.44 -11.83 -3.39
N PHE A 277 -9.85 -13.01 -3.66
CA PHE A 277 -8.56 -13.39 -3.13
C PHE A 277 -7.42 -12.85 -3.99
N PHE A 278 -6.38 -12.41 -3.31
CA PHE A 278 -5.12 -11.93 -3.88
C PHE A 278 -3.95 -12.50 -3.09
N PRO A 279 -2.75 -12.58 -3.67
CA PRO A 279 -1.54 -12.84 -2.90
C PRO A 279 -1.39 -11.85 -1.73
N PRO A 280 -0.71 -12.22 -0.64
CA PRO A 280 -0.38 -11.28 0.40
C PRO A 280 0.45 -10.12 -0.16
N LYS A 281 0.33 -8.94 0.43
CA LYS A 281 1.09 -7.77 -0.02
C LYS A 281 2.59 -8.06 -0.03
N TYR A 282 3.28 -7.77 -1.15
CA TYR A 282 4.69 -8.09 -1.41
C TYR A 282 4.99 -9.59 -1.44
N GLU A 283 4.04 -10.41 -1.85
CA GLU A 283 4.18 -11.87 -1.90
C GLU A 283 4.65 -12.47 -0.56
N SER A 284 4.33 -11.81 0.57
CA SER A 284 4.82 -12.13 1.91
C SER A 284 4.12 -13.36 2.51
N ARG A 285 4.13 -14.50 1.75
CA ARG A 285 3.65 -15.79 2.22
C ARG A 285 4.48 -16.26 3.40
N ARG A 286 3.86 -16.85 4.39
CA ARG A 286 4.54 -17.28 5.60
C ARG A 286 3.66 -18.14 6.49
N THR A 287 4.27 -18.97 7.33
CA THR A 287 3.61 -19.75 8.36
C THR A 287 3.87 -19.15 9.72
N LEU A 288 2.82 -19.03 10.52
CA LEU A 288 2.82 -18.36 11.81
C LEU A 288 2.45 -19.38 12.90
N VAL A 289 3.40 -19.83 13.69
CA VAL A 289 3.11 -20.64 14.88
C VAL A 289 2.29 -19.81 15.87
N VAL A 290 1.32 -20.45 16.50
CA VAL A 290 0.38 -19.81 17.44
C VAL A 290 0.51 -20.44 18.83
N PRO A 291 0.34 -19.66 19.91
CA PRO A 291 0.44 -20.18 21.26
C PRO A 291 -0.72 -21.12 21.59
N PRO A 292 -0.53 -22.03 22.57
CA PRO A 292 -1.54 -23.03 22.97
C PRO A 292 -2.93 -22.45 23.21
N PHE A 293 -3.03 -21.35 23.93
CA PHE A 293 -4.29 -20.65 24.17
C PHE A 293 -5.01 -20.33 22.86
N LEU A 294 -4.29 -19.75 21.87
CA LEU A 294 -4.89 -19.40 20.60
C LEU A 294 -5.27 -20.62 19.79
N ALA A 295 -4.45 -21.68 19.83
CA ALA A 295 -4.74 -22.93 19.18
C ALA A 295 -6.06 -23.53 19.69
N GLU A 296 -6.23 -23.64 21.02
CA GLU A 296 -7.48 -24.11 21.63
C GLU A 296 -8.69 -23.23 21.28
N LEU A 297 -8.50 -21.91 21.26
CA LEU A 297 -9.56 -20.97 20.91
C LEU A 297 -10.02 -21.15 19.45
N LEU A 298 -9.07 -21.32 18.53
CA LEU A 298 -9.35 -21.54 17.11
C LEU A 298 -10.00 -22.90 16.88
N GLU A 299 -9.52 -23.96 17.54
CA GLU A 299 -10.11 -25.29 17.46
C GLU A 299 -11.58 -25.28 17.90
N LYS A 300 -11.86 -24.72 19.09
CA LYS A 300 -13.23 -24.57 19.59
C LYS A 300 -14.11 -23.75 18.64
N LEU A 301 -13.57 -22.66 18.07
CA LEU A 301 -14.30 -21.86 17.11
C LEU A 301 -14.64 -22.68 15.85
N LEU A 302 -13.65 -23.36 15.26
CA LEU A 302 -13.83 -24.14 14.04
C LEU A 302 -14.73 -25.36 14.22
N MET A 303 -14.84 -25.91 15.43
CA MET A 303 -15.80 -26.95 15.76
C MET A 303 -17.24 -26.42 15.92
N SER A 304 -17.42 -25.12 16.11
CA SER A 304 -18.74 -24.50 16.36
C SER A 304 -19.51 -24.13 15.09
N HIS A 305 -18.90 -24.24 13.90
CA HIS A 305 -19.53 -23.89 12.62
C HIS A 305 -18.86 -24.62 11.44
N ASP A 306 -19.59 -24.72 10.30
CA ASP A 306 -19.13 -25.36 9.05
C ASP A 306 -18.72 -24.34 7.96
N SER A 307 -18.62 -23.05 8.30
CA SER A 307 -18.19 -22.01 7.35
C SER A 307 -16.76 -22.28 6.83
N GLU A 308 -16.49 -21.99 5.58
CA GLU A 308 -15.13 -22.01 5.02
C GLU A 308 -14.21 -20.97 5.71
N TRP A 309 -14.78 -19.86 6.17
CA TRP A 309 -14.06 -18.78 6.86
C TRP A 309 -13.76 -19.19 8.30
N VAL A 310 -12.55 -18.91 8.77
CA VAL A 310 -12.19 -19.10 10.18
C VAL A 310 -12.99 -18.15 11.07
N PHE A 311 -13.22 -16.94 10.59
CA PHE A 311 -14.00 -15.92 11.28
C PHE A 311 -15.23 -15.53 10.46
N PRO A 312 -16.31 -16.32 10.52
CA PRO A 312 -17.53 -15.98 9.80
C PRO A 312 -18.25 -14.82 10.47
N ALA A 313 -18.87 -13.97 9.66
CA ALA A 313 -19.90 -13.07 10.11
C ALA A 313 -21.16 -13.85 10.53
N ILE A 314 -22.06 -13.24 11.29
CA ILE A 314 -23.30 -13.89 11.77
C ILE A 314 -24.13 -14.49 10.61
N GLN A 315 -24.02 -13.95 9.41
CA GLN A 315 -24.72 -14.42 8.21
C GLN A 315 -23.89 -15.41 7.38
N GLY A 316 -22.77 -15.90 7.90
CA GLY A 316 -21.94 -16.94 7.29
C GLY A 316 -20.84 -16.47 6.33
N GLY A 317 -20.83 -15.22 5.88
CA GLY A 317 -19.76 -14.69 5.03
C GLY A 317 -18.52 -14.24 5.82
N SER A 318 -17.46 -13.79 5.13
CA SER A 318 -16.28 -13.19 5.76
C SER A 318 -16.65 -11.98 6.65
N LEU A 319 -15.94 -11.78 7.76
CA LEU A 319 -15.99 -10.53 8.54
C LEU A 319 -15.52 -9.30 7.74
N GLY A 320 -14.75 -9.49 6.70
CA GLY A 320 -14.19 -8.44 5.84
C GLY A 320 -15.25 -7.76 4.98
N VAL A 321 -16.10 -6.94 5.59
CA VAL A 321 -17.14 -6.18 4.88
C VAL A 321 -16.67 -4.77 4.54
N VAL A 322 -17.27 -4.20 3.49
CA VAL A 322 -17.07 -2.78 3.14
C VAL A 322 -17.46 -1.91 4.34
N ASN A 323 -16.63 -0.95 4.68
CA ASN A 323 -16.80 -0.06 5.84
C ASN A 323 -16.69 -0.74 7.24
N PHE A 324 -16.05 -1.92 7.34
CA PHE A 324 -15.82 -2.60 8.62
C PHE A 324 -15.23 -1.65 9.68
N ASP A 325 -14.25 -0.83 9.30
CA ASP A 325 -13.57 0.10 10.20
C ASP A 325 -14.56 1.11 10.82
N TYR A 326 -15.46 1.65 10.02
CA TYR A 326 -16.44 2.64 10.50
C TYR A 326 -17.63 2.02 11.24
N VAL A 327 -18.15 0.90 10.74
CA VAL A 327 -19.40 0.31 11.23
C VAL A 327 -19.20 -0.52 12.47
N TYR A 328 -18.08 -1.27 12.56
CA TYR A 328 -17.83 -2.24 13.62
C TYR A 328 -16.63 -1.87 14.46
N TRP A 329 -15.48 -1.59 13.84
CA TRP A 329 -14.27 -1.31 14.59
C TRP A 329 -14.36 -0.05 15.46
N ARG A 330 -14.94 1.04 14.93
CA ARG A 330 -15.11 2.26 15.74
C ARG A 330 -15.88 2.01 17.03
N PRO A 331 -17.09 1.43 17.03
CA PRO A 331 -17.77 1.07 18.25
C PRO A 331 -16.99 0.12 19.17
N ILE A 332 -16.28 -0.86 18.60
CA ILE A 332 -15.47 -1.82 19.39
C ILE A 332 -14.34 -1.10 20.13
N ALA A 333 -13.68 -0.15 19.49
CA ALA A 333 -12.52 0.55 20.04
C ALA A 333 -12.88 1.79 20.85
N ASP A 334 -13.81 2.60 20.34
CA ASP A 334 -14.16 3.90 20.92
C ASP A 334 -15.23 3.80 22.00
N GLY A 335 -15.86 2.62 22.11
CA GLY A 335 -17.04 2.43 22.94
C GLY A 335 -18.32 2.85 22.24
N ALA A 336 -19.43 2.36 22.72
CA ALA A 336 -20.74 2.73 22.20
C ALA A 336 -21.87 2.36 23.16
N ASP A 337 -22.89 3.23 23.23
CA ASP A 337 -24.08 2.97 24.01
C ASP A 337 -24.89 1.78 23.50
N ALA A 338 -25.65 1.16 24.37
CA ALA A 338 -26.59 0.11 24.00
C ALA A 338 -27.60 0.62 22.96
N ARG A 339 -27.91 -0.19 21.98
CA ARG A 339 -28.95 0.09 20.99
C ARG A 339 -30.00 -0.99 21.04
N LYS A 340 -31.20 -0.63 21.51
CA LYS A 340 -32.34 -1.54 21.68
C LYS A 340 -33.58 -0.92 21.05
N GLY A 341 -34.52 -1.76 20.63
CA GLY A 341 -35.83 -1.33 20.15
C GLY A 341 -36.24 -1.97 18.82
N PRO A 342 -37.55 -1.99 18.50
CA PRO A 342 -38.10 -2.71 17.36
C PRO A 342 -37.68 -2.14 15.98
N ARG A 343 -37.22 -0.88 15.92
CA ARG A 343 -36.75 -0.22 14.70
C ARG A 343 -35.23 -0.16 14.57
N VAL A 344 -34.50 -0.77 15.50
CA VAL A 344 -33.03 -0.75 15.46
C VAL A 344 -32.52 -1.82 14.50
N ARG A 345 -31.98 -1.40 13.39
CA ARG A 345 -31.43 -2.30 12.33
C ARG A 345 -30.28 -3.18 12.83
N ARG A 346 -29.53 -2.73 13.82
CA ARG A 346 -28.38 -3.44 14.42
C ARG A 346 -28.41 -3.26 15.95
N PRO A 347 -29.18 -4.06 16.67
CA PRO A 347 -29.16 -4.02 18.13
C PRO A 347 -27.79 -4.46 18.66
N ARG A 348 -27.39 -3.88 19.77
CA ARG A 348 -26.16 -4.25 20.48
C ARG A 348 -26.23 -3.89 21.96
N ALA A 349 -25.47 -4.61 22.78
CA ALA A 349 -25.21 -4.22 24.15
C ALA A 349 -24.27 -2.99 24.21
N GLU A 350 -24.17 -2.37 25.35
CA GLU A 350 -23.19 -1.34 25.62
C GLU A 350 -21.76 -1.91 25.50
N MET A 351 -20.87 -1.11 24.97
CA MET A 351 -19.45 -1.43 24.82
C MET A 351 -18.62 -0.35 25.50
N PRO A 352 -17.80 -0.69 26.49
CA PRO A 352 -16.90 0.27 27.10
C PRO A 352 -15.80 0.70 26.12
N THR A 353 -15.37 1.96 26.25
CA THR A 353 -14.24 2.50 25.50
C THR A 353 -12.95 1.78 25.88
N VAL A 354 -12.10 1.48 24.91
CA VAL A 354 -10.73 1.02 25.11
C VAL A 354 -9.76 2.19 24.91
N PRO A 355 -9.29 2.86 25.97
CA PRO A 355 -8.61 4.16 25.88
C PRO A 355 -7.37 4.19 24.99
N SER A 356 -6.60 3.09 24.96
CA SER A 356 -5.39 2.97 24.12
C SER A 356 -5.71 2.85 22.63
N PHE A 357 -6.94 2.40 22.29
CA PHE A 357 -7.39 2.20 20.91
C PHE A 357 -8.39 3.26 20.44
N LYS A 358 -8.86 4.15 21.30
CA LYS A 358 -9.80 5.21 20.93
C LYS A 358 -9.26 6.08 19.79
N GLY A 359 -10.03 6.21 18.70
CA GLY A 359 -9.63 6.94 17.51
C GLY A 359 -8.57 6.25 16.65
N LYS A 360 -8.09 5.06 17.02
CA LYS A 360 -7.06 4.32 16.27
C LYS A 360 -7.70 3.32 15.30
N ARG A 361 -6.94 2.91 14.27
CA ARG A 361 -7.38 1.88 13.30
C ARG A 361 -7.12 0.48 13.85
N LEU A 362 -7.87 -0.49 13.36
CA LEU A 362 -7.66 -1.92 13.62
C LEU A 362 -6.19 -2.35 13.44
N TYR A 363 -5.51 -1.79 12.47
CA TYR A 363 -4.10 -2.05 12.18
C TYR A 363 -3.13 -1.78 13.36
N LEU A 364 -3.58 -1.05 14.40
CA LEU A 364 -2.78 -0.83 15.61
C LEU A 364 -2.49 -2.14 16.37
N LEU A 365 -3.37 -3.16 16.31
CA LEU A 365 -3.11 -4.48 16.90
C LEU A 365 -1.84 -5.12 16.31
N ARG A 366 -1.67 -5.04 14.98
CA ARG A 366 -0.43 -5.53 14.34
C ARG A 366 0.81 -4.75 14.77
N HIS A 367 0.70 -3.44 14.95
CA HIS A 367 1.81 -2.64 15.49
C HIS A 367 2.12 -3.00 16.94
N GLY A 368 1.08 -3.28 17.74
CA GLY A 368 1.23 -3.74 19.12
C GLY A 368 1.90 -5.10 19.21
N HIS A 369 1.52 -6.04 18.34
CA HIS A 369 2.19 -7.34 18.25
C HIS A 369 3.70 -7.19 18.02
N LYS A 370 4.09 -6.37 17.04
CA LYS A 370 5.51 -6.08 16.81
C LYS A 370 6.19 -5.48 18.04
N ALA A 371 5.52 -4.55 18.74
CA ALA A 371 6.07 -3.95 19.95
C ALA A 371 6.26 -4.99 21.06
N TRP A 372 5.33 -5.93 21.23
CA TRP A 372 5.50 -7.03 22.19
C TRP A 372 6.69 -7.91 21.88
N LEU A 373 6.90 -8.26 20.60
CA LEU A 373 8.06 -9.04 20.18
C LEU A 373 9.38 -8.29 20.40
N ASP A 374 9.39 -6.98 20.15
CA ASP A 374 10.56 -6.11 20.39
C ASP A 374 10.84 -5.98 21.92
N GLU A 375 9.80 -5.90 22.77
CA GLU A 375 9.91 -5.89 24.24
C GLU A 375 10.47 -7.20 24.78
N ASP A 376 10.07 -8.33 24.21
CA ASP A 376 10.53 -9.66 24.59
C ASP A 376 11.94 -9.98 24.01
N ALA A 377 12.58 -8.99 23.38
CA ALA A 377 13.93 -9.06 22.83
C ALA A 377 14.14 -10.21 21.82
N HIS A 378 13.10 -10.57 21.06
CA HIS A 378 13.22 -11.54 19.99
C HIS A 378 14.14 -11.04 18.86
N SER A 379 14.77 -11.97 18.14
CA SER A 379 15.60 -11.64 16.97
C SER A 379 14.83 -10.75 15.99
N THR A 380 15.41 -9.60 15.62
CA THR A 380 14.82 -8.69 14.63
C THR A 380 14.45 -9.42 13.34
N PHE A 381 15.30 -10.39 12.93
CA PHE A 381 15.03 -11.19 11.75
C PHE A 381 13.76 -12.04 11.89
N ALA A 382 13.60 -12.74 13.03
CA ALA A 382 12.39 -13.54 13.31
C ALA A 382 11.13 -12.64 13.39
N VAL A 383 11.27 -11.45 13.99
CA VAL A 383 10.19 -10.47 14.10
C VAL A 383 9.76 -9.96 12.70
N GLU A 384 10.70 -9.52 11.87
CA GLU A 384 10.36 -8.98 10.53
C GLU A 384 9.82 -10.07 9.61
N SER A 385 10.39 -11.29 9.64
CA SER A 385 9.87 -12.44 8.90
C SER A 385 8.43 -12.76 9.30
N ARG A 386 8.16 -12.85 10.63
CA ARG A 386 6.80 -13.06 11.14
C ARG A 386 5.84 -11.96 10.70
N MET A 387 6.29 -10.73 10.64
CA MET A 387 5.51 -9.61 10.15
C MET A 387 5.33 -9.61 8.62
N GLY A 388 6.06 -10.45 7.86
CA GLY A 388 6.07 -10.44 6.40
C GLY A 388 6.63 -9.13 5.85
N HIS A 389 7.75 -8.70 6.41
CA HIS A 389 8.55 -7.58 5.93
C HIS A 389 9.85 -8.10 5.35
N GLU A 390 10.32 -7.48 4.28
CA GLU A 390 11.68 -7.72 3.80
C GLU A 390 12.69 -7.13 4.80
N VAL A 391 13.73 -7.89 5.08
CA VAL A 391 14.86 -7.42 5.90
C VAL A 391 15.91 -6.87 4.94
N PRO A 392 16.15 -5.55 4.90
CA PRO A 392 17.12 -4.97 4.00
C PRO A 392 18.56 -5.40 4.34
N GLY A 393 19.38 -5.65 3.32
CA GLY A 393 20.82 -5.85 3.42
C GLY A 393 21.26 -7.31 3.50
N VAL A 394 22.56 -7.51 3.73
CA VAL A 394 23.24 -8.81 3.72
C VAL A 394 22.68 -9.79 4.76
N GLY A 395 22.16 -9.29 5.88
CA GLY A 395 21.53 -10.12 6.92
C GLY A 395 20.29 -10.88 6.42
N GLY A 396 19.54 -10.32 5.46
CA GLY A 396 18.34 -10.97 4.88
C GLY A 396 18.67 -12.15 3.96
N ILE A 397 19.88 -12.19 3.41
CA ILE A 397 20.30 -13.23 2.45
C ILE A 397 20.81 -14.49 3.16
N TYR A 398 21.43 -14.34 4.33
CA TYR A 398 22.15 -15.42 5.04
C TYR A 398 21.44 -15.90 6.31
N SER A 399 20.34 -15.26 6.71
CA SER A 399 19.64 -15.61 7.95
C SER A 399 18.34 -16.32 7.65
N SER A 400 18.11 -17.46 8.28
CA SER A 400 16.83 -18.15 8.29
C SER A 400 16.22 -18.13 9.70
N VAL A 401 14.90 -18.00 9.77
CA VAL A 401 14.19 -18.16 11.04
C VAL A 401 14.23 -19.64 11.42
N THR A 402 14.68 -19.96 12.61
CA THR A 402 14.74 -21.34 13.10
C THR A 402 13.50 -21.69 13.92
N VAL A 403 13.15 -22.98 13.98
CA VAL A 403 12.04 -23.48 14.82
C VAL A 403 12.18 -23.08 16.31
N PRO A 404 13.38 -23.12 16.92
CA PRO A 404 13.55 -22.59 18.27
C PRO A 404 13.19 -21.12 18.42
N MET A 405 13.49 -20.25 17.44
CA MET A 405 13.08 -18.83 17.48
C MET A 405 11.55 -18.69 17.46
N GLU A 406 10.86 -19.47 16.66
CA GLU A 406 9.40 -19.46 16.59
C GLU A 406 8.76 -20.00 17.87
N ARG A 407 9.34 -21.07 18.46
CA ARG A 407 8.90 -21.58 19.77
C ARG A 407 9.10 -20.56 20.88
N ALA A 408 10.18 -19.79 20.86
CA ALA A 408 10.41 -18.71 21.82
C ALA A 408 9.32 -17.63 21.72
N ILE A 409 8.95 -17.22 20.49
CA ILE A 409 7.84 -16.28 20.26
C ILE A 409 6.51 -16.86 20.77
N MET A 410 6.23 -18.11 20.43
CA MET A 410 5.02 -18.79 20.88
C MET A 410 4.92 -18.80 22.43
N LYS A 411 6.03 -19.11 23.10
CA LYS A 411 6.11 -19.14 24.56
C LYS A 411 5.82 -17.76 25.18
N THR A 412 6.48 -16.70 24.73
CA THR A 412 6.27 -15.35 25.30
C THR A 412 4.86 -14.83 25.01
N MET A 413 4.26 -15.18 23.87
CA MET A 413 2.85 -14.84 23.61
C MET A 413 1.89 -15.59 24.52
N GLN A 414 2.18 -16.84 24.87
CA GLN A 414 1.42 -17.62 25.83
C GLN A 414 1.53 -17.03 27.26
N GLU A 415 2.73 -16.71 27.69
CA GLU A 415 2.99 -16.10 29.00
C GLU A 415 2.25 -14.76 29.18
N ARG A 416 2.13 -13.95 28.11
CA ARG A 416 1.33 -12.70 28.15
C ARG A 416 -0.14 -12.97 28.41
N TRP A 417 -0.68 -14.04 27.82
CA TRP A 417 -2.06 -14.47 28.06
C TRP A 417 -2.25 -14.99 29.48
N GLU A 418 -1.38 -15.88 29.95
CA GLU A 418 -1.44 -16.46 31.29
C GLU A 418 -1.36 -15.36 32.35
N GLY A 419 -0.43 -14.42 32.22
CA GLY A 419 -0.32 -13.28 33.10
C GLY A 419 -1.56 -12.38 33.13
N LEU A 420 -2.31 -12.29 32.02
CA LEU A 420 -3.61 -11.62 31.99
C LEU A 420 -4.64 -12.42 32.85
N GLN A 421 -4.70 -13.75 32.66
CA GLN A 421 -5.66 -14.58 33.43
C GLN A 421 -5.43 -14.49 34.92
N ASP A 422 -4.17 -14.48 35.37
CA ASP A 422 -3.84 -14.35 36.77
C ASP A 422 -4.29 -13.00 37.35
N ARG A 423 -4.09 -11.90 36.59
CA ARG A 423 -4.57 -10.58 37.03
C ARG A 423 -6.09 -10.47 37.06
N LEU A 424 -6.80 -11.11 36.14
CA LEU A 424 -8.26 -11.13 36.13
C LEU A 424 -8.82 -11.91 37.33
N ARG A 425 -8.24 -13.07 37.66
CA ARG A 425 -8.63 -13.86 38.84
C ARG A 425 -8.36 -13.11 40.14
N GLY A 426 -7.21 -12.43 40.27
CA GLY A 426 -6.87 -11.62 41.42
C GLY A 426 -7.72 -10.37 41.63
N SER A 427 -8.45 -9.91 40.61
CA SER A 427 -9.38 -8.78 40.70
C SER A 427 -10.81 -9.19 41.07
N GLU A 428 -11.13 -10.49 41.02
CA GLU A 428 -12.45 -11.05 41.42
C GLU A 428 -12.45 -11.60 42.86
N SER A 429 -11.28 -11.72 43.48
CA SER A 429 -11.09 -12.07 44.89
C SER A 429 -10.97 -10.82 45.75
#